data_d006bb777f4efcedff3c3e10418906cb
#
_entry.id   d006bb777f4efcedff3c3e10418906cb
#
_cell.length_a   1.000
_cell.length_b   1.000
_cell.length_c   1.000
_cell.angle_alpha   90.00
_cell.angle_beta   90.00
_cell.angle_gamma   90.00
#
_symmetry.space_group_name_H-M   'P 1'
#
loop_
_entity.id
_entity.type
_entity.pdbx_description
1 polymer ?
#
loop_
_entity_poly.entity_id
_entity_poly.type
_entity_poly.pdbx_seq_one_letter_code
_entity_poly.pdbx_strand_id
1 'polypeptide(L)'
;MKSKKLYSKIVSTLAVSGLLLAGCGSGGDAGNGAASEDQITIDIFQGKVEFNDQFNALAEKYEEENPGVNINITSVGGGTDYISSLKSQFSSGEEPEIFSIAGPSEADQFKEYLTDLSDTKSAEAALEGTLTAVTEGEKVLGLPFNQEGYGLIYNKAMFEKAGINPEEILTYDDLEKAVKTLDSKKEDLGIEAVFALPAKEKWVVGNHLANVYFAPEFNHDVLEAFNAETVGFEKGSEMQKMLDLQNKYSVQPSLSLDYSQQVEEYFSLEQVAIIQQGNWIYPSVYEMDSEFAENNVGILPIPVEGFEGSLPVGIPNYWAVNSKSDEKTVQASKDFLDWLYTSDTGKEAVLNDFKFIPAYEGYDTSKISDPISKEIYEYASAGKTIGWVFLGYPSAWGDDLGANMQKYLSDEMTWEELEADSIKKWEEKRK
;
A
#
# COMPACT_ATOMS: atom_id res chain seq x y z
N MET A 1 7.29 47.32 36.72
CA MET A 1 6.17 47.17 37.67
C MET A 1 5.81 45.65 37.61
N LYS A 2 6.28 44.86 38.50
CA LYS A 2 5.74 44.30 39.76
C LYS A 2 4.25 43.95 39.59
N SER A 3 3.82 42.68 39.57
CA SER A 3 3.52 41.75 40.65
C SER A 3 2.50 40.75 40.11
N LYS A 4 2.16 39.58 40.58
CA LYS A 4 2.49 38.73 41.74
C LYS A 4 1.96 37.33 41.45
N LYS A 5 2.70 36.33 41.95
CA LYS A 5 2.28 34.93 42.07
C LYS A 5 1.07 34.80 43.02
N LEU A 6 0.20 33.77 42.75
CA LEU A 6 -0.58 33.18 43.83
C LEU A 6 -0.60 31.66 43.67
N TYR A 7 0.07 30.99 44.62
CA TYR A 7 -0.04 29.57 44.88
C TYR A 7 -1.28 29.34 45.79
N SER A 8 -2.06 28.31 45.55
CA SER A 8 -2.91 27.73 46.54
C SER A 8 -2.74 26.22 46.58
N LYS A 9 -2.13 25.77 47.67
CA LYS A 9 -2.11 24.38 48.15
C LYS A 9 -3.41 24.12 48.90
N ILE A 10 -4.06 22.98 48.68
CA ILE A 10 -4.92 22.38 49.67
C ILE A 10 -4.58 20.89 49.77
N VAL A 11 -4.38 20.51 51.04
CA VAL A 11 -3.87 19.27 51.57
C VAL A 11 -5.05 18.36 51.94
N SER A 12 -4.90 17.06 51.64
CA SER A 12 -5.36 15.84 52.34
C SER A 12 -6.58 15.86 53.27
N THR A 13 -7.44 14.84 53.13
CA THR A 13 -7.84 14.03 54.30
C THR A 13 -8.30 12.63 53.87
N LEU A 14 -7.61 11.59 54.36
CA LEU A 14 -8.06 10.20 54.44
C LEU A 14 -9.26 10.08 55.41
N ALA A 15 -10.21 9.23 55.07
CA ALA A 15 -11.05 8.58 56.04
C ALA A 15 -11.40 7.15 55.61
N VAL A 16 -10.80 6.20 56.30
CA VAL A 16 -11.15 4.77 56.35
C VAL A 16 -12.34 4.61 57.26
N SER A 17 -13.37 3.88 56.86
CA SER A 17 -14.29 3.21 57.79
C SER A 17 -14.94 2.02 57.07
N GLY A 18 -14.50 0.83 57.41
CA GLY A 18 -15.22 -0.40 57.13
C GLY A 18 -16.37 -0.60 58.10
N LEU A 19 -17.38 -1.34 57.67
CA LEU A 19 -18.23 -2.17 58.53
C LEU A 19 -19.01 -3.19 57.69
N LEU A 20 -18.77 -4.44 58.02
CA LEU A 20 -19.54 -5.63 57.62
C LEU A 20 -20.95 -5.57 58.22
N LEU A 21 -21.95 -6.05 57.48
CA LEU A 21 -23.07 -6.78 58.07
C LEU A 21 -23.78 -7.64 56.99
N ALA A 22 -23.88 -8.90 57.32
CA ALA A 22 -24.59 -9.91 56.57
C ALA A 22 -26.13 -9.75 56.71
N GLY A 23 -26.85 -10.11 55.61
CA GLY A 23 -28.29 -10.23 55.62
C GLY A 23 -28.77 -11.18 54.54
N CYS A 24 -29.13 -12.41 54.89
CA CYS A 24 -29.84 -13.38 54.08
C CYS A 24 -31.28 -12.95 53.78
N GLY A 25 -31.77 -13.20 52.56
CA GLY A 25 -33.19 -13.10 52.21
C GLY A 25 -33.52 -13.37 50.75
N SER A 26 -33.76 -14.60 50.46
CA SER A 26 -34.59 -15.28 49.42
C SER A 26 -35.11 -14.54 48.17
N GLY A 27 -34.82 -15.13 47.02
CA GLY A 27 -35.81 -15.44 45.97
C GLY A 27 -35.99 -14.35 44.91
N GLY A 28 -35.33 -14.53 43.80
CA GLY A 28 -35.61 -13.84 42.52
C GLY A 28 -34.68 -14.41 41.46
N ASP A 29 -35.24 -15.23 40.63
CA ASP A 29 -34.61 -15.80 39.45
C ASP A 29 -34.21 -14.64 38.50
N ALA A 30 -32.97 -14.20 38.56
CA ALA A 30 -32.37 -13.33 37.56
C ALA A 30 -31.43 -14.18 36.74
N GLY A 31 -31.83 -14.43 35.53
CA GLY A 31 -31.04 -15.16 34.54
C GLY A 31 -29.59 -14.72 34.55
N ASN A 32 -28.76 -15.65 34.93
CA ASN A 32 -27.33 -15.60 34.77
C ASN A 32 -27.08 -15.62 33.26
N GLY A 33 -26.84 -14.47 32.66
CA GLY A 33 -26.21 -14.42 31.35
C GLY A 33 -24.87 -15.07 31.53
N ALA A 34 -24.80 -16.36 31.21
CA ALA A 34 -23.55 -17.05 31.05
C ALA A 34 -22.79 -16.27 29.98
N ALA A 35 -21.67 -15.65 30.33
CA ALA A 35 -20.65 -15.32 29.37
C ALA A 35 -20.39 -16.65 28.60
N SER A 36 -20.65 -16.68 27.33
CA SER A 36 -20.39 -17.84 26.49
C SER A 36 -18.90 -18.10 26.55
N GLU A 37 -18.50 -19.23 27.13
CA GLU A 37 -17.09 -19.67 27.24
C GLU A 37 -16.45 -19.98 25.88
N ASP A 38 -17.06 -19.61 24.75
CA ASP A 38 -16.65 -19.97 23.39
C ASP A 38 -16.56 -18.78 22.42
N GLN A 39 -16.45 -17.52 22.89
CA GLN A 39 -16.25 -16.39 21.96
C GLN A 39 -14.79 -16.33 21.52
N ILE A 40 -14.55 -16.43 20.21
CA ILE A 40 -13.24 -16.27 19.58
C ILE A 40 -13.06 -14.80 19.22
N THR A 41 -11.93 -14.20 19.60
CA THR A 41 -11.55 -12.86 19.15
C THR A 41 -10.45 -12.95 18.12
N ILE A 42 -10.59 -12.22 17.02
CA ILE A 42 -9.60 -12.09 15.97
C ILE A 42 -9.14 -10.63 15.93
N ASP A 43 -7.95 -10.37 16.44
CA ASP A 43 -7.33 -9.05 16.35
C ASP A 43 -6.57 -8.95 15.01
N ILE A 44 -6.94 -7.96 14.20
CA ILE A 44 -6.35 -7.73 12.87
C ILE A 44 -5.51 -6.45 12.92
N PHE A 45 -4.24 -6.55 12.54
CA PHE A 45 -3.32 -5.42 12.46
C PHE A 45 -2.84 -5.21 11.02
N GLN A 46 -3.12 -4.02 10.44
CA GLN A 46 -2.84 -3.77 9.03
C GLN A 46 -2.42 -2.32 8.77
N GLY A 47 -1.75 -2.08 7.62
CA GLY A 47 -1.15 -0.78 7.27
C GLY A 47 -1.90 0.03 6.21
N LYS A 48 -3.00 -0.49 5.64
CA LYS A 48 -3.75 0.15 4.55
C LYS A 48 -4.98 0.86 5.13
N VAL A 49 -4.88 2.18 5.29
CA VAL A 49 -5.92 2.99 5.97
C VAL A 49 -7.08 3.39 5.07
N GLU A 50 -6.91 3.34 3.76
CA GLU A 50 -7.83 3.89 2.76
C GLU A 50 -9.20 3.20 2.74
N PHE A 51 -9.29 1.97 3.24
CA PHE A 51 -10.54 1.19 3.30
C PHE A 51 -10.98 0.81 4.73
N ASN A 52 -10.40 1.45 5.74
CA ASN A 52 -10.60 1.09 7.15
C ASN A 52 -12.07 1.05 7.57
N ASP A 53 -12.85 2.06 7.23
CA ASP A 53 -14.26 2.16 7.62
C ASP A 53 -15.10 1.07 6.93
N GLN A 54 -14.83 0.80 5.66
CA GLN A 54 -15.48 -0.24 4.89
C GLN A 54 -15.11 -1.64 5.42
N PHE A 55 -13.86 -1.82 5.85
CA PHE A 55 -13.42 -3.09 6.40
C PHE A 55 -14.05 -3.37 7.77
N ASN A 56 -14.17 -2.35 8.64
CA ASN A 56 -14.92 -2.47 9.90
C ASN A 56 -16.38 -2.82 9.64
N ALA A 57 -17.04 -2.15 8.68
CA ALA A 57 -18.44 -2.45 8.34
C ALA A 57 -18.62 -3.88 7.76
N LEU A 58 -17.60 -4.40 7.07
CA LEU A 58 -17.63 -5.79 6.58
C LEU A 58 -17.39 -6.80 7.72
N ALA A 59 -16.51 -6.48 8.67
CA ALA A 59 -16.29 -7.31 9.86
C ALA A 59 -17.58 -7.45 10.68
N GLU A 60 -18.35 -6.36 10.89
CA GLU A 60 -19.65 -6.40 11.55
C GLU A 60 -20.64 -7.36 10.84
N LYS A 61 -20.66 -7.39 9.51
CA LYS A 61 -21.49 -8.34 8.75
C LYS A 61 -21.07 -9.79 8.99
N TYR A 62 -19.75 -10.04 9.05
CA TYR A 62 -19.24 -11.38 9.36
C TYR A 62 -19.63 -11.84 10.77
N GLU A 63 -19.53 -10.96 11.76
CA GLU A 63 -19.93 -11.22 13.14
C GLU A 63 -21.44 -11.53 13.27
N GLU A 64 -22.30 -10.81 12.51
CA GLU A 64 -23.74 -11.10 12.45
C GLU A 64 -24.02 -12.51 11.92
N GLU A 65 -23.25 -12.98 10.92
CA GLU A 65 -23.35 -14.34 10.36
C GLU A 65 -22.68 -15.38 11.27
N ASN A 66 -21.72 -14.98 12.11
CA ASN A 66 -20.91 -15.84 12.97
C ASN A 66 -20.89 -15.33 14.43
N PRO A 67 -22.00 -15.47 15.19
CA PRO A 67 -22.15 -14.82 16.52
C PRO A 67 -21.14 -15.24 17.58
N GLY A 68 -20.34 -16.29 17.32
CA GLY A 68 -19.25 -16.74 18.22
C GLY A 68 -17.90 -16.09 17.93
N VAL A 69 -17.80 -15.21 16.93
CA VAL A 69 -16.57 -14.52 16.55
C VAL A 69 -16.71 -13.03 16.78
N ASN A 70 -15.64 -12.40 17.28
CA ASN A 70 -15.51 -10.96 17.41
C ASN A 70 -14.23 -10.53 16.67
N ILE A 71 -14.29 -9.48 15.86
CA ILE A 71 -13.17 -8.98 15.05
C ILE A 71 -12.83 -7.56 15.47
N ASN A 72 -11.57 -7.33 15.86
CA ASN A 72 -11.06 -6.01 16.15
C ASN A 72 -10.03 -5.63 15.06
N ILE A 73 -10.23 -4.52 14.39
CA ILE A 73 -9.31 -4.06 13.33
C ILE A 73 -8.54 -2.84 13.85
N THR A 74 -7.22 -2.94 13.83
CA THR A 74 -6.30 -1.84 14.08
C THR A 74 -5.55 -1.52 12.79
N SER A 75 -5.78 -0.32 12.26
CA SER A 75 -5.11 0.19 11.07
C SER A 75 -4.10 1.26 11.45
N VAL A 76 -2.86 1.13 10.96
CA VAL A 76 -1.80 2.12 11.15
C VAL A 76 -1.28 2.57 9.79
N GLY A 77 -1.20 3.87 9.60
CA GLY A 77 -0.77 4.46 8.31
C GLY A 77 -0.44 5.94 8.47
N GLY A 78 -0.44 6.69 7.37
CA GLY A 78 -0.23 8.13 7.44
C GLY A 78 1.16 8.54 7.92
N GLY A 79 2.22 7.80 7.51
CA GLY A 79 3.61 8.08 7.90
C GLY A 79 4.08 7.32 9.13
N THR A 80 3.24 6.46 9.72
CA THR A 80 3.66 5.53 10.78
C THR A 80 4.39 4.34 10.15
N ASP A 81 5.55 3.98 10.69
CA ASP A 81 6.26 2.76 10.30
C ASP A 81 5.49 1.53 10.78
N TYR A 82 4.75 0.91 9.86
CA TYR A 82 3.92 -0.26 10.12
C TYR A 82 4.73 -1.43 10.69
N ILE A 83 5.88 -1.75 10.08
CA ILE A 83 6.71 -2.90 10.49
C ILE A 83 7.29 -2.69 11.89
N SER A 84 7.72 -1.48 12.23
CA SER A 84 8.17 -1.17 13.58
C SER A 84 7.03 -1.29 14.59
N SER A 85 5.83 -0.87 14.23
CA SER A 85 4.62 -1.00 15.05
C SER A 85 4.23 -2.46 15.25
N LEU A 86 4.23 -3.27 14.18
CA LEU A 86 3.95 -4.70 14.24
C LEU A 86 4.95 -5.44 15.14
N LYS A 87 6.25 -5.16 15.01
CA LYS A 87 7.31 -5.71 15.90
C LYS A 87 7.08 -5.35 17.37
N SER A 88 6.57 -4.15 17.64
CA SER A 88 6.23 -3.73 18.99
C SER A 88 5.09 -4.57 19.57
N GLN A 89 4.04 -4.86 18.79
CA GLN A 89 2.94 -5.76 19.19
C GLN A 89 3.49 -7.15 19.56
N PHE A 90 4.29 -7.77 18.68
CA PHE A 90 4.92 -9.06 18.95
C PHE A 90 5.84 -9.04 20.18
N SER A 91 6.51 -7.91 20.44
CA SER A 91 7.42 -7.79 21.60
C SER A 91 6.70 -7.52 22.92
N SER A 92 5.49 -6.98 22.89
CA SER A 92 4.69 -6.67 24.07
C SER A 92 3.79 -7.82 24.53
N GLY A 93 3.65 -8.88 23.73
CA GLY A 93 2.72 -9.98 23.98
C GLY A 93 1.27 -9.63 23.61
N GLU A 94 1.11 -8.71 22.65
CA GLU A 94 -0.18 -8.28 22.08
C GLU A 94 -0.20 -8.66 20.59
N GLU A 95 0.27 -9.89 20.27
CA GLU A 95 0.39 -10.36 18.91
C GLU A 95 -0.99 -10.47 18.24
N PRO A 96 -1.19 -9.86 17.06
CA PRO A 96 -2.44 -9.99 16.33
C PRO A 96 -2.60 -11.39 15.74
N GLU A 97 -3.85 -11.85 15.57
CA GLU A 97 -4.20 -13.12 14.92
C GLU A 97 -4.04 -13.04 13.41
N ILE A 98 -4.36 -11.88 12.82
CA ILE A 98 -4.15 -11.60 11.39
C ILE A 98 -3.34 -10.32 11.29
N PHE A 99 -2.32 -10.34 10.42
CA PHE A 99 -1.50 -9.15 10.16
C PHE A 99 -1.06 -9.10 8.70
N SER A 100 -0.66 -7.92 8.23
CA SER A 100 -0.21 -7.77 6.84
C SER A 100 1.30 -7.91 6.70
N ILE A 101 1.72 -8.52 5.60
CA ILE A 101 3.12 -8.57 5.16
C ILE A 101 3.18 -8.16 3.68
N ALA A 102 4.23 -7.47 3.26
CA ALA A 102 4.33 -6.97 1.89
C ALA A 102 4.95 -7.97 0.90
N GLY A 103 5.81 -8.86 1.34
CA GLY A 103 6.47 -9.79 0.43
C GLY A 103 7.51 -10.70 1.11
N PRO A 104 8.45 -11.28 0.35
CA PRO A 104 9.34 -12.32 0.86
C PRO A 104 10.28 -11.83 1.97
N SER A 105 10.71 -10.57 1.94
CA SER A 105 11.55 -10.00 2.99
C SER A 105 10.84 -9.92 4.34
N GLU A 106 9.55 -9.61 4.35
CA GLU A 106 8.76 -9.57 5.57
C GLU A 106 8.27 -10.97 5.97
N ALA A 107 7.95 -11.83 5.00
CA ALA A 107 7.66 -13.23 5.27
C ALA A 107 8.82 -13.93 5.98
N ASP A 108 10.07 -13.72 5.56
CA ASP A 108 11.25 -14.26 6.23
C ASP A 108 11.42 -13.68 7.65
N GLN A 109 11.19 -12.36 7.81
CA GLN A 109 11.29 -11.68 9.11
C GLN A 109 10.30 -12.21 10.16
N PHE A 110 9.05 -12.53 9.74
CA PHE A 110 8.00 -13.03 10.62
C PHE A 110 7.78 -14.55 10.52
N LYS A 111 8.69 -15.27 9.87
CA LYS A 111 8.57 -16.69 9.51
C LYS A 111 8.08 -17.61 10.65
N GLU A 112 8.55 -17.38 11.88
CA GLU A 112 8.16 -18.20 13.03
C GLU A 112 6.69 -18.01 13.48
N TYR A 113 6.04 -16.95 13.00
CA TYR A 113 4.64 -16.58 13.30
C TYR A 113 3.68 -16.89 12.16
N LEU A 114 4.17 -17.37 11.00
CA LEU A 114 3.32 -17.59 9.83
C LEU A 114 2.70 -18.98 9.84
N THR A 115 1.39 -19.01 9.60
CA THR A 115 0.62 -20.24 9.39
C THR A 115 0.65 -20.62 7.91
N ASP A 116 0.68 -21.93 7.63
CA ASP A 116 0.43 -22.46 6.28
C ASP A 116 -1.04 -22.29 5.91
N LEU A 117 -1.30 -21.54 4.85
CA LEU A 117 -2.64 -21.21 4.32
C LEU A 117 -2.96 -21.97 3.02
N SER A 118 -2.12 -22.91 2.60
CA SER A 118 -2.29 -23.64 1.34
C SER A 118 -3.58 -24.48 1.27
N ASP A 119 -4.20 -24.78 2.42
CA ASP A 119 -5.45 -25.51 2.55
C ASP A 119 -6.72 -24.63 2.51
N THR A 120 -6.57 -23.32 2.36
CA THR A 120 -7.69 -22.36 2.32
C THR A 120 -8.32 -22.27 0.93
N LYS A 121 -9.62 -21.96 0.86
CA LYS A 121 -10.34 -21.71 -0.40
C LYS A 121 -9.80 -20.46 -1.12
N SER A 122 -9.33 -19.49 -0.36
CA SER A 122 -8.73 -18.26 -0.90
C SER A 122 -7.40 -18.58 -1.59
N ALA A 123 -6.56 -19.46 -1.03
CA ALA A 123 -5.34 -19.89 -1.70
C ALA A 123 -5.64 -20.66 -3.01
N GLU A 124 -6.67 -21.54 -3.01
CA GLU A 124 -7.12 -22.25 -4.21
C GLU A 124 -7.66 -21.29 -5.29
N ALA A 125 -8.34 -20.21 -4.89
CA ALA A 125 -8.94 -19.23 -5.79
C ALA A 125 -7.97 -18.12 -6.22
N ALA A 126 -6.75 -18.05 -5.68
CA ALA A 126 -5.79 -17.01 -6.00
C ALA A 126 -5.37 -17.07 -7.48
N LEU A 127 -5.29 -15.92 -8.13
CA LEU A 127 -4.86 -15.82 -9.53
C LEU A 127 -3.41 -16.29 -9.67
N GLU A 128 -3.08 -16.90 -10.82
CA GLU A 128 -1.74 -17.38 -11.12
C GLU A 128 -0.67 -16.29 -10.87
N GLY A 129 0.39 -16.66 -10.16
CA GLY A 129 1.51 -15.78 -9.84
C GLY A 129 1.31 -14.87 -8.62
N THR A 130 0.08 -14.67 -8.13
CA THR A 130 -0.19 -13.74 -7.02
C THR A 130 0.32 -14.23 -5.66
N LEU A 131 0.56 -15.53 -5.49
CA LEU A 131 1.10 -16.15 -4.28
C LEU A 131 2.63 -16.28 -4.29
N THR A 132 3.31 -16.00 -5.40
CA THR A 132 4.76 -16.26 -5.57
C THR A 132 5.60 -15.65 -4.46
N ALA A 133 5.34 -14.41 -4.09
CA ALA A 133 6.11 -13.66 -3.10
C ALA A 133 6.03 -14.23 -1.66
N VAL A 134 5.03 -15.05 -1.38
CA VAL A 134 4.73 -15.59 -0.04
C VAL A 134 4.63 -17.12 -0.02
N THR A 135 5.17 -17.78 -1.05
CA THR A 135 5.23 -19.25 -1.13
C THR A 135 6.61 -19.76 -0.79
N GLU A 136 6.70 -20.67 0.17
CA GLU A 136 7.94 -21.38 0.52
C GLU A 136 7.75 -22.90 0.38
N GLY A 137 8.33 -23.48 -0.66
CA GLY A 137 8.09 -24.90 -1.01
C GLY A 137 6.64 -25.14 -1.39
N GLU A 138 5.90 -25.93 -0.61
CA GLU A 138 4.47 -26.20 -0.81
C GLU A 138 3.57 -25.32 0.08
N LYS A 139 4.14 -24.47 0.93
CA LYS A 139 3.39 -23.66 1.88
C LYS A 139 3.07 -22.28 1.32
N VAL A 140 1.86 -21.82 1.54
CA VAL A 140 1.40 -20.46 1.29
C VAL A 140 1.38 -19.71 2.63
N LEU A 141 2.21 -18.69 2.78
CA LEU A 141 2.43 -17.97 4.04
C LEU A 141 1.61 -16.68 4.15
N GLY A 142 0.86 -16.33 3.11
CA GLY A 142 0.00 -15.17 3.08
C GLY A 142 -1.02 -15.20 1.94
N LEU A 143 -2.15 -14.53 2.10
CA LEU A 143 -3.21 -14.40 1.08
C LEU A 143 -3.24 -12.98 0.54
N PRO A 144 -3.27 -12.74 -0.79
CA PRO A 144 -3.26 -11.41 -1.38
C PRO A 144 -4.39 -10.51 -0.87
N PHE A 145 -4.12 -9.22 -0.58
CA PHE A 145 -5.19 -8.26 -0.34
C PHE A 145 -5.95 -7.95 -1.61
N ASN A 146 -5.25 -7.51 -2.62
CA ASN A 146 -5.73 -7.03 -3.90
C ASN A 146 -4.57 -6.93 -4.88
N GLN A 147 -4.87 -6.64 -6.14
CA GLN A 147 -3.88 -6.16 -7.08
C GLN A 147 -3.85 -4.64 -7.09
N GLU A 148 -2.69 -4.07 -7.30
CA GLU A 148 -2.48 -2.64 -7.55
C GLU A 148 -1.54 -2.44 -8.73
N GLY A 149 -1.66 -1.28 -9.37
CA GLY A 149 -0.75 -0.87 -10.41
C GLY A 149 -0.42 0.61 -10.29
N TYR A 150 0.74 1.00 -10.80
CA TYR A 150 1.17 2.38 -10.81
C TYR A 150 1.86 2.77 -12.11
N GLY A 151 1.89 4.07 -12.35
CA GLY A 151 2.49 4.64 -13.54
C GLY A 151 2.44 6.17 -13.49
N LEU A 152 2.22 6.78 -14.62
CA LEU A 152 1.97 8.21 -14.74
C LEU A 152 0.46 8.42 -14.83
N ILE A 153 -0.14 8.84 -13.72
CA ILE A 153 -1.54 9.25 -13.68
C ILE A 153 -1.64 10.63 -14.35
N TYR A 154 -2.56 10.78 -15.30
CA TYR A 154 -2.65 12.00 -16.10
C TYR A 154 -4.09 12.53 -16.22
N ASN A 155 -4.21 13.83 -16.48
CA ASN A 155 -5.47 14.51 -16.76
C ASN A 155 -5.81 14.41 -18.25
N LYS A 156 -6.85 13.62 -18.58
CA LYS A 156 -7.31 13.35 -19.95
C LYS A 156 -7.72 14.62 -20.69
N ALA A 157 -8.44 15.53 -20.01
CA ALA A 157 -8.89 16.77 -20.60
C ALA A 157 -7.74 17.71 -20.99
N MET A 158 -6.68 17.76 -20.17
CA MET A 158 -5.47 18.53 -20.48
C MET A 158 -4.70 17.96 -21.67
N PHE A 159 -4.60 16.60 -21.76
CA PHE A 159 -3.97 15.93 -22.91
C PHE A 159 -4.75 16.20 -24.19
N GLU A 160 -6.07 16.08 -24.17
CA GLU A 160 -6.93 16.38 -25.31
C GLU A 160 -6.76 17.86 -25.74
N LYS A 161 -6.85 18.81 -24.81
CA LYS A 161 -6.66 20.24 -25.08
C LYS A 161 -5.24 20.55 -25.62
N ALA A 162 -4.25 19.81 -25.18
CA ALA A 162 -2.88 19.92 -25.69
C ALA A 162 -2.69 19.24 -27.06
N GLY A 163 -3.64 18.42 -27.51
CA GLY A 163 -3.56 17.64 -28.75
C GLY A 163 -2.59 16.46 -28.64
N ILE A 164 -2.50 15.85 -27.45
CA ILE A 164 -1.64 14.70 -27.17
C ILE A 164 -2.51 13.45 -27.13
N ASN A 165 -2.13 12.44 -27.93
CA ASN A 165 -2.73 11.11 -27.86
C ASN A 165 -1.93 10.26 -26.85
N PRO A 166 -2.51 9.85 -25.69
CA PRO A 166 -1.79 9.07 -24.69
C PRO A 166 -1.35 7.69 -25.22
N GLU A 167 -2.08 7.08 -26.13
CA GLU A 167 -1.74 5.77 -26.73
C GLU A 167 -0.48 5.78 -27.58
N GLU A 168 -0.02 6.95 -28.01
CA GLU A 168 1.21 7.13 -28.77
C GLU A 168 2.46 7.32 -27.90
N ILE A 169 2.29 7.38 -26.56
CA ILE A 169 3.40 7.54 -25.60
C ILE A 169 3.88 6.16 -25.17
N LEU A 170 4.85 5.62 -25.91
CA LEU A 170 5.41 4.29 -25.66
C LEU A 170 6.87 4.34 -25.22
N THR A 171 7.61 5.35 -25.64
CA THR A 171 9.03 5.52 -25.37
C THR A 171 9.31 6.76 -24.50
N TYR A 172 10.52 6.84 -23.95
CA TYR A 172 10.98 8.04 -23.26
C TYR A 172 10.89 9.29 -24.15
N ASP A 173 11.27 9.18 -25.42
CA ASP A 173 11.26 10.32 -26.37
C ASP A 173 9.83 10.79 -26.65
N ASP A 174 8.84 9.88 -26.71
CA ASP A 174 7.43 10.22 -26.85
C ASP A 174 6.92 10.97 -25.63
N LEU A 175 7.26 10.47 -24.42
CA LEU A 175 6.91 11.12 -23.16
C LEU A 175 7.57 12.50 -23.04
N GLU A 176 8.86 12.62 -23.33
CA GLU A 176 9.57 13.90 -23.30
C GLU A 176 8.93 14.92 -24.25
N LYS A 177 8.53 14.49 -25.46
CA LYS A 177 7.80 15.34 -26.40
C LYS A 177 6.44 15.77 -25.86
N ALA A 178 5.68 14.87 -25.26
CA ALA A 178 4.40 15.19 -24.63
C ALA A 178 4.57 16.21 -23.47
N VAL A 179 5.55 15.98 -22.60
CA VAL A 179 5.90 16.87 -21.48
C VAL A 179 6.27 18.28 -21.98
N LYS A 180 7.14 18.39 -22.99
CA LYS A 180 7.49 19.67 -23.61
C LYS A 180 6.29 20.37 -24.24
N THR A 181 5.35 19.60 -24.80
CA THR A 181 4.12 20.16 -25.39
C THR A 181 3.21 20.73 -24.30
N LEU A 182 3.02 19.99 -23.18
CA LEU A 182 2.26 20.46 -22.01
C LEU A 182 2.89 21.72 -21.40
N ASP A 183 4.21 21.71 -21.17
CA ASP A 183 4.94 22.85 -20.61
C ASP A 183 4.81 24.10 -21.48
N SER A 184 4.90 23.96 -22.82
CA SER A 184 4.73 25.08 -23.75
C SER A 184 3.32 25.67 -23.76
N LYS A 185 2.33 24.92 -23.29
CA LYS A 185 0.90 25.31 -23.23
C LYS A 185 0.40 25.54 -21.79
N LYS A 186 1.27 25.53 -20.79
CA LYS A 186 0.87 25.58 -19.39
C LYS A 186 -0.01 26.76 -19.03
N GLU A 187 0.22 27.95 -19.59
CA GLU A 187 -0.64 29.12 -19.38
C GLU A 187 -2.04 28.91 -19.95
N ASP A 188 -2.16 28.32 -21.17
CA ASP A 188 -3.43 28.01 -21.81
C ASP A 188 -4.19 26.89 -21.07
N LEU A 189 -3.45 25.94 -20.49
CA LEU A 189 -3.98 24.83 -19.70
C LEU A 189 -4.37 25.27 -18.30
N GLY A 190 -3.80 26.37 -17.77
CA GLY A 190 -4.02 26.86 -16.43
C GLY A 190 -3.25 26.09 -15.35
N ILE A 191 -2.16 25.40 -15.73
CA ILE A 191 -1.35 24.60 -14.81
C ILE A 191 -0.09 25.33 -14.36
N GLU A 192 0.36 25.04 -13.13
CA GLU A 192 1.60 25.56 -12.55
C GLU A 192 2.83 24.87 -13.18
N ALA A 193 2.76 23.54 -13.28
CA ALA A 193 3.81 22.70 -13.85
C ALA A 193 3.20 21.49 -14.56
N VAL A 194 4.03 20.71 -15.28
CA VAL A 194 3.57 19.47 -15.90
C VAL A 194 3.44 18.36 -14.86
N PHE A 195 4.41 18.27 -13.96
CA PHE A 195 4.44 17.27 -12.89
C PHE A 195 4.32 17.91 -11.50
N ALA A 196 3.90 17.09 -10.53
CA ALA A 196 4.19 17.28 -9.13
C ALA A 196 4.97 16.03 -8.65
N LEU A 197 6.31 16.11 -8.61
CA LEU A 197 7.16 15.03 -8.12
C LEU A 197 7.29 15.13 -6.60
N PRO A 198 6.74 14.19 -5.81
CA PRO A 198 6.83 14.24 -4.35
C PRO A 198 8.18 13.65 -3.90
N ALA A 199 9.27 14.35 -4.24
CA ALA A 199 10.62 13.86 -3.97
C ALA A 199 10.97 13.77 -2.47
N LYS A 200 10.14 14.33 -1.59
CA LYS A 200 10.19 14.09 -0.14
C LYS A 200 9.87 12.64 0.21
N GLU A 201 9.04 11.99 -0.59
CA GLU A 201 8.59 10.61 -0.40
C GLU A 201 9.58 9.62 -1.04
N LYS A 202 10.45 9.03 -0.21
CA LYS A 202 11.50 8.12 -0.68
C LYS A 202 10.95 6.91 -1.43
N TRP A 203 9.80 6.38 -1.00
CA TRP A 203 9.17 5.22 -1.62
C TRP A 203 8.73 5.47 -3.07
N VAL A 204 8.33 6.70 -3.42
CA VAL A 204 7.93 7.04 -4.79
C VAL A 204 9.11 6.91 -5.75
N VAL A 205 10.29 7.39 -5.38
CA VAL A 205 11.48 7.34 -6.23
C VAL A 205 12.32 6.09 -6.01
N GLY A 206 12.53 5.67 -4.76
CA GLY A 206 13.42 4.55 -4.40
C GLY A 206 12.78 3.17 -4.56
N ASN A 207 11.44 3.05 -4.45
CA ASN A 207 10.73 1.81 -4.71
C ASN A 207 10.04 1.86 -6.09
N HIS A 208 9.06 2.72 -6.28
CA HIS A 208 8.20 2.66 -7.46
C HIS A 208 8.91 3.08 -8.76
N LEU A 209 9.56 4.25 -8.81
CA LEU A 209 10.31 4.62 -10.00
C LEU A 209 11.44 3.63 -10.28
N ALA A 210 12.22 3.30 -9.25
CA ALA A 210 13.35 2.39 -9.36
C ALA A 210 12.95 0.99 -9.82
N ASN A 211 11.80 0.47 -9.35
CA ASN A 211 11.30 -0.84 -9.75
C ASN A 211 11.14 -0.98 -11.27
N VAL A 212 10.69 0.07 -11.97
CA VAL A 212 10.50 0.02 -13.42
C VAL A 212 11.80 -0.34 -14.14
N TYR A 213 12.93 0.14 -13.61
CA TYR A 213 14.26 -0.01 -14.21
C TYR A 213 15.05 -1.19 -13.64
N PHE A 214 14.69 -1.69 -12.45
CA PHE A 214 15.31 -2.89 -11.88
C PHE A 214 14.54 -4.18 -12.18
N ALA A 215 13.24 -4.12 -12.44
CA ALA A 215 12.46 -5.32 -12.71
C ALA A 215 13.02 -6.16 -13.89
N PRO A 216 13.49 -5.57 -15.01
CA PRO A 216 14.13 -6.33 -16.08
C PRO A 216 15.40 -7.08 -15.64
N GLU A 217 16.19 -6.51 -14.73
CA GLU A 217 17.42 -7.11 -14.20
C GLU A 217 17.15 -8.39 -13.39
N PHE A 218 15.96 -8.46 -12.79
CA PHE A 218 15.49 -9.61 -12.00
C PHE A 218 14.39 -10.42 -12.71
N ASN A 219 14.33 -10.38 -14.07
CA ASN A 219 13.32 -11.09 -14.86
C ASN A 219 11.87 -10.85 -14.39
N HIS A 220 11.59 -9.68 -13.81
CA HIS A 220 10.28 -9.32 -13.22
C HIS A 220 9.84 -10.23 -12.06
N ASP A 221 10.76 -11.00 -11.49
CA ASP A 221 10.50 -11.94 -10.39
C ASP A 221 11.02 -11.38 -9.06
N VAL A 222 10.09 -11.23 -8.10
CA VAL A 222 10.37 -10.73 -6.75
C VAL A 222 11.33 -11.65 -5.98
N LEU A 223 11.29 -12.96 -6.25
CA LEU A 223 12.18 -13.93 -5.59
C LEU A 223 13.60 -13.87 -6.16
N GLU A 224 13.77 -13.55 -7.43
CA GLU A 224 15.09 -13.28 -7.99
C GLU A 224 15.72 -12.06 -7.32
N ALA A 225 14.96 -10.96 -7.15
CA ALA A 225 15.44 -9.80 -6.42
C ALA A 225 15.72 -10.11 -4.94
N PHE A 226 14.87 -10.93 -4.30
CA PHE A 226 15.05 -11.35 -2.92
C PHE A 226 16.32 -12.19 -2.69
N ASN A 227 16.68 -13.05 -3.65
CA ASN A 227 17.85 -13.91 -3.56
C ASN A 227 19.14 -13.29 -4.13
N ALA A 228 19.06 -12.13 -4.79
CA ALA A 228 20.19 -11.50 -5.42
C ALA A 228 21.18 -10.94 -4.37
N GLU A 229 22.45 -11.28 -4.53
CA GLU A 229 23.53 -10.79 -3.66
C GLU A 229 23.94 -9.34 -3.97
N THR A 230 23.67 -8.88 -5.20
CA THR A 230 24.00 -7.54 -5.69
C THR A 230 22.94 -7.04 -6.67
N VAL A 231 23.01 -5.76 -7.04
CA VAL A 231 22.20 -5.10 -8.08
C VAL A 231 23.12 -4.39 -9.07
N GLY A 232 22.81 -4.48 -10.36
CA GLY A 232 23.71 -4.04 -11.44
C GLY A 232 23.49 -2.62 -11.95
N PHE A 233 22.32 -2.01 -11.71
CA PHE A 233 21.92 -0.73 -12.32
C PHE A 233 21.97 -0.75 -13.85
N GLU A 234 21.63 -1.90 -14.49
CA GLU A 234 21.72 -2.07 -15.94
C GLU A 234 20.99 -0.97 -16.74
N LYS A 235 19.86 -0.48 -16.20
CA LYS A 235 19.06 0.63 -16.74
C LYS A 235 19.19 1.93 -15.92
N GLY A 236 20.28 2.10 -15.20
CA GLY A 236 20.51 3.27 -14.33
C GLY A 236 20.44 4.59 -15.10
N SER A 237 20.99 4.66 -16.31
CA SER A 237 20.93 5.89 -17.11
C SER A 237 19.52 6.22 -17.64
N GLU A 238 18.66 5.22 -17.88
CA GLU A 238 17.26 5.44 -18.24
C GLU A 238 16.48 5.98 -17.03
N MET A 239 16.72 5.39 -15.86
CA MET A 239 16.14 5.84 -14.58
C MET A 239 16.53 7.28 -14.25
N GLN A 240 17.81 7.63 -14.43
CA GLN A 240 18.30 9.00 -14.25
C GLN A 240 17.55 9.99 -15.14
N LYS A 241 17.47 9.70 -16.46
CA LYS A 241 16.75 10.57 -17.41
C LYS A 241 15.28 10.76 -17.02
N MET A 242 14.60 9.72 -16.54
CA MET A 242 13.20 9.81 -16.11
C MET A 242 13.06 10.66 -14.85
N LEU A 243 13.93 10.48 -13.85
CA LEU A 243 13.95 11.29 -12.63
C LEU A 243 14.22 12.77 -12.97
N ASP A 244 15.19 13.03 -13.84
CA ASP A 244 15.55 14.38 -14.30
C ASP A 244 14.38 15.04 -15.06
N LEU A 245 13.69 14.29 -15.93
CA LEU A 245 12.53 14.79 -16.66
C LEU A 245 11.42 15.20 -15.71
N GLN A 246 11.06 14.33 -14.77
CA GLN A 246 10.02 14.62 -13.80
C GLN A 246 10.40 15.82 -12.92
N ASN A 247 11.63 15.85 -12.39
CA ASN A 247 12.09 16.95 -11.53
C ASN A 247 12.11 18.29 -12.29
N LYS A 248 12.63 18.30 -13.52
CA LYS A 248 12.76 19.52 -14.33
C LYS A 248 11.43 20.21 -14.62
N TYR A 249 10.38 19.41 -14.87
CA TYR A 249 9.06 19.91 -15.24
C TYR A 249 8.04 19.82 -14.10
N SER A 250 8.52 19.65 -12.86
CA SER A 250 7.71 19.59 -11.64
C SER A 250 7.57 20.94 -10.97
N VAL A 251 6.52 21.05 -10.15
CA VAL A 251 6.41 22.10 -9.11
C VAL A 251 7.67 22.11 -8.25
N GLN A 252 8.21 23.30 -7.95
CA GLN A 252 9.47 23.46 -7.24
C GLN A 252 9.30 24.12 -5.86
N PRO A 253 10.09 23.75 -4.86
CA PRO A 253 11.11 22.67 -4.88
C PRO A 253 10.49 21.28 -4.69
N SER A 254 10.77 20.34 -5.60
CA SER A 254 10.20 18.97 -5.56
C SER A 254 10.54 18.20 -4.28
N LEU A 255 11.71 18.46 -3.69
CA LEU A 255 12.17 17.88 -2.42
C LEU A 255 11.32 18.26 -1.20
N SER A 256 10.47 19.27 -1.29
CA SER A 256 9.54 19.65 -0.22
C SER A 256 8.14 19.09 -0.42
N LEU A 257 7.83 18.59 -1.61
CA LEU A 257 6.51 18.04 -1.91
C LEU A 257 6.36 16.64 -1.28
N ASP A 258 5.26 16.46 -0.58
CA ASP A 258 4.83 15.17 -0.05
C ASP A 258 3.64 14.60 -0.84
N TYR A 259 3.22 13.40 -0.43
CA TYR A 259 2.14 12.65 -1.07
C TYR A 259 0.80 13.43 -1.07
N SER A 260 0.38 13.97 0.08
CA SER A 260 -0.89 14.69 0.18
C SER A 260 -0.89 15.94 -0.70
N GLN A 261 0.20 16.71 -0.69
CA GLN A 261 0.32 17.88 -1.56
C GLN A 261 0.23 17.47 -3.03
N GLN A 262 0.95 16.42 -3.44
CA GLN A 262 0.92 15.95 -4.82
C GLN A 262 -0.50 15.59 -5.27
N VAL A 263 -1.22 14.80 -4.47
CA VAL A 263 -2.53 14.25 -4.86
C VAL A 263 -3.64 15.27 -4.65
N GLU A 264 -3.70 15.89 -3.46
CA GLU A 264 -4.84 16.72 -3.07
C GLU A 264 -4.69 18.18 -3.55
N GLU A 265 -3.49 18.78 -3.39
CA GLU A 265 -3.32 20.21 -3.72
C GLU A 265 -3.01 20.44 -5.19
N TYR A 266 -2.21 19.55 -5.83
CA TYR A 266 -1.80 19.76 -7.21
C TYR A 266 -2.62 18.98 -8.23
N PHE A 267 -2.79 17.65 -8.06
CA PHE A 267 -3.47 16.86 -9.08
C PHE A 267 -4.99 17.00 -9.04
N SER A 268 -5.61 16.81 -7.87
CA SER A 268 -7.06 16.91 -7.73
C SER A 268 -7.62 18.32 -7.97
N LEU A 269 -6.80 19.37 -7.77
CA LEU A 269 -7.14 20.74 -8.11
C LEU A 269 -6.69 21.15 -9.52
N GLU A 270 -6.30 20.18 -10.35
CA GLU A 270 -5.91 20.37 -11.75
C GLU A 270 -4.77 21.39 -11.95
N GLN A 271 -3.86 21.53 -10.98
CA GLN A 271 -2.70 22.42 -11.06
C GLN A 271 -1.53 21.82 -11.82
N VAL A 272 -1.54 20.49 -12.02
CA VAL A 272 -0.55 19.74 -12.82
C VAL A 272 -1.25 18.76 -13.74
N ALA A 273 -0.58 18.38 -14.83
CA ALA A 273 -1.14 17.45 -15.82
C ALA A 273 -0.85 15.97 -15.50
N ILE A 274 0.25 15.68 -14.80
CA ILE A 274 0.76 14.32 -14.60
C ILE A 274 1.32 14.18 -13.18
N ILE A 275 1.07 13.03 -12.55
CA ILE A 275 1.76 12.60 -11.32
C ILE A 275 2.17 11.13 -11.45
N GLN A 276 3.26 10.73 -10.78
CA GLN A 276 3.64 9.32 -10.66
C GLN A 276 3.00 8.76 -9.40
N GLN A 277 1.93 7.97 -9.56
CA GLN A 277 1.19 7.29 -8.51
C GLN A 277 0.46 6.05 -9.08
N GLY A 278 -0.30 5.35 -8.25
CA GLY A 278 -1.13 4.21 -8.64
C GLY A 278 -2.60 4.39 -8.29
N ASN A 279 -3.39 3.32 -8.49
CA ASN A 279 -4.84 3.35 -8.28
C ASN A 279 -5.27 3.67 -6.83
N TRP A 280 -4.39 3.52 -5.86
CA TRP A 280 -4.67 3.88 -4.45
C TRP A 280 -5.01 5.36 -4.23
N ILE A 281 -4.68 6.27 -5.18
CA ILE A 281 -5.06 7.69 -5.05
C ILE A 281 -6.53 7.94 -5.36
N TYR A 282 -7.20 7.01 -6.07
CA TYR A 282 -8.54 7.24 -6.61
C TYR A 282 -9.57 7.64 -5.55
N PRO A 283 -9.64 7.02 -4.35
CA PRO A 283 -10.58 7.45 -3.33
C PRO A 283 -10.41 8.93 -2.93
N SER A 284 -9.18 9.41 -2.75
CA SER A 284 -8.90 10.80 -2.38
C SER A 284 -9.28 11.78 -3.51
N VAL A 285 -8.96 11.45 -4.75
CA VAL A 285 -9.33 12.26 -5.92
C VAL A 285 -10.85 12.32 -6.09
N TYR A 286 -11.54 11.18 -5.90
CA TYR A 286 -12.99 11.07 -6.00
C TYR A 286 -13.72 11.86 -4.90
N GLU A 287 -13.20 11.86 -3.68
CA GLU A 287 -13.75 12.64 -2.56
C GLU A 287 -13.66 14.15 -2.84
N MET A 288 -12.59 14.60 -3.48
CA MET A 288 -12.38 16.02 -3.82
C MET A 288 -13.21 16.45 -5.03
N ASP A 289 -13.20 15.67 -6.11
CA ASP A 289 -13.98 15.93 -7.34
C ASP A 289 -14.33 14.61 -8.04
N SER A 290 -15.54 14.12 -7.80
CA SER A 290 -16.02 12.87 -8.37
C SER A 290 -16.17 12.91 -9.90
N GLU A 291 -16.54 14.08 -10.48
CA GLU A 291 -16.67 14.25 -11.93
C GLU A 291 -15.31 14.19 -12.62
N PHE A 292 -14.29 14.84 -12.03
CA PHE A 292 -12.91 14.76 -12.49
C PHE A 292 -12.38 13.32 -12.40
N ALA A 293 -12.54 12.67 -11.23
CA ALA A 293 -12.06 11.32 -10.98
C ALA A 293 -12.66 10.29 -11.97
N GLU A 294 -13.96 10.36 -12.23
CA GLU A 294 -14.66 9.41 -13.11
C GLU A 294 -14.34 9.60 -14.59
N ASN A 295 -14.13 10.84 -15.05
CA ASN A 295 -14.12 11.14 -16.49
C ASN A 295 -12.75 11.58 -17.00
N ASN A 296 -11.90 12.18 -16.15
CA ASN A 296 -10.71 12.88 -16.62
C ASN A 296 -9.39 12.30 -16.11
N VAL A 297 -9.43 11.20 -15.37
CA VAL A 297 -8.20 10.54 -14.88
C VAL A 297 -7.90 9.29 -15.68
N GLY A 298 -6.64 9.13 -16.09
CA GLY A 298 -6.13 7.94 -16.76
C GLY A 298 -4.73 7.59 -16.25
N ILE A 299 -4.21 6.44 -16.70
CA ILE A 299 -2.87 5.96 -16.33
C ILE A 299 -2.06 5.61 -17.56
N LEU A 300 -0.78 5.99 -17.56
CA LEU A 300 0.21 5.65 -18.58
C LEU A 300 1.34 4.85 -17.97
N PRO A 301 1.91 3.86 -18.68
CA PRO A 301 3.17 3.25 -18.31
C PRO A 301 4.30 4.28 -18.19
N ILE A 302 5.22 4.06 -17.24
CA ILE A 302 6.52 4.72 -17.23
C ILE A 302 7.36 4.04 -18.29
N PRO A 303 7.85 4.74 -19.33
CA PRO A 303 8.59 4.11 -20.42
C PRO A 303 9.91 3.48 -19.95
N VAL A 304 10.14 2.26 -20.37
CA VAL A 304 11.40 1.53 -20.19
C VAL A 304 11.68 0.71 -21.46
N GLU A 305 12.90 0.78 -21.96
CA GLU A 305 13.29 0.10 -23.20
C GLU A 305 13.15 -1.43 -23.09
N GLY A 306 12.47 -2.03 -24.08
CA GLY A 306 12.20 -3.46 -24.16
C GLY A 306 10.89 -3.90 -23.46
N PHE A 307 10.19 -2.97 -22.79
CA PHE A 307 8.91 -3.24 -22.10
C PHE A 307 7.90 -2.12 -22.37
N GLU A 308 7.94 -1.59 -23.57
CA GLU A 308 7.08 -0.50 -24.02
C GLU A 308 5.61 -0.86 -23.83
N GLY A 309 4.86 0.05 -23.22
CA GLY A 309 3.44 -0.14 -22.94
C GLY A 309 3.14 -1.20 -21.86
N SER A 310 4.09 -1.50 -20.97
CA SER A 310 3.89 -2.37 -19.82
C SER A 310 3.81 -1.56 -18.53
N LEU A 311 2.84 -1.92 -17.67
CA LEU A 311 2.55 -1.23 -16.42
C LEU A 311 3.02 -2.05 -15.22
N PRO A 312 3.68 -1.47 -14.21
CA PRO A 312 3.94 -2.15 -12.94
C PRO A 312 2.64 -2.55 -12.25
N VAL A 313 2.43 -3.87 -12.09
CA VAL A 313 1.27 -4.44 -11.39
C VAL A 313 1.76 -5.50 -10.42
N GLY A 314 1.22 -5.52 -9.21
CA GLY A 314 1.62 -6.46 -8.18
C GLY A 314 0.64 -6.53 -7.01
N ILE A 315 1.03 -7.29 -6.00
CA ILE A 315 0.28 -7.44 -4.75
C ILE A 315 0.96 -6.58 -3.68
N PRO A 316 0.30 -5.53 -3.18
CA PRO A 316 0.91 -4.62 -2.20
C PRO A 316 1.11 -5.26 -0.83
N ASN A 317 0.17 -6.10 -0.41
CA ASN A 317 0.16 -6.75 0.89
C ASN A 317 -0.52 -8.11 0.84
N TYR A 318 -0.16 -8.95 1.82
CA TYR A 318 -0.72 -10.27 2.05
C TYR A 318 -1.21 -10.36 3.49
N TRP A 319 -2.36 -11.01 3.70
CA TRP A 319 -2.83 -11.41 5.02
C TRP A 319 -2.07 -12.62 5.51
N ALA A 320 -1.37 -12.48 6.61
CA ALA A 320 -0.74 -13.58 7.34
C ALA A 320 -1.57 -13.92 8.58
N VAL A 321 -1.59 -15.20 8.95
CA VAL A 321 -2.26 -15.71 10.16
C VAL A 321 -1.21 -16.16 11.15
N ASN A 322 -1.35 -15.71 12.42
CA ASN A 322 -0.40 -16.01 13.49
C ASN A 322 -0.47 -17.48 13.92
N SER A 323 0.61 -18.21 13.69
CA SER A 323 0.74 -19.64 14.06
C SER A 323 0.87 -19.88 15.57
N LYS A 324 1.04 -18.83 16.38
CA LYS A 324 1.15 -18.94 17.84
C LYS A 324 -0.21 -18.82 18.55
N SER A 325 -1.25 -18.35 17.86
CA SER A 325 -2.62 -18.38 18.37
C SER A 325 -3.10 -19.84 18.57
N ASP A 326 -4.12 -20.04 19.35
CA ASP A 326 -4.68 -21.39 19.53
C ASP A 326 -5.34 -21.91 18.23
N GLU A 327 -5.47 -23.22 18.12
CA GLU A 327 -5.94 -23.88 16.88
C GLU A 327 -7.34 -23.40 16.43
N LYS A 328 -8.25 -23.10 17.38
CA LYS A 328 -9.59 -22.62 17.03
C LYS A 328 -9.54 -21.18 16.47
N THR A 329 -8.71 -20.35 17.04
CA THR A 329 -8.52 -18.97 16.59
C THR A 329 -7.80 -18.92 15.22
N VAL A 330 -6.79 -19.76 15.00
CA VAL A 330 -6.17 -19.94 13.68
C VAL A 330 -7.21 -20.36 12.64
N GLN A 331 -8.06 -21.34 12.96
CA GLN A 331 -9.10 -21.81 12.03
C GLN A 331 -10.13 -20.70 11.75
N ALA A 332 -10.59 -19.99 12.78
CA ALA A 332 -11.53 -18.88 12.62
C ALA A 332 -10.95 -17.75 11.77
N SER A 333 -9.65 -17.47 11.89
CA SER A 333 -8.93 -16.50 11.05
C SER A 333 -8.88 -16.94 9.58
N LYS A 334 -8.62 -18.22 9.31
CA LYS A 334 -8.70 -18.79 7.96
C LYS A 334 -10.13 -18.70 7.39
N ASP A 335 -11.13 -19.05 8.19
CA ASP A 335 -12.54 -19.03 7.78
C ASP A 335 -13.01 -17.60 7.46
N PHE A 336 -12.56 -16.61 8.23
CA PHE A 336 -12.83 -15.19 7.95
C PHE A 336 -12.20 -14.74 6.62
N LEU A 337 -10.94 -15.07 6.37
CA LEU A 337 -10.26 -14.71 5.11
C LEU A 337 -10.90 -15.44 3.91
N ASP A 338 -11.29 -16.70 4.06
CA ASP A 338 -12.04 -17.43 3.03
C ASP A 338 -13.38 -16.77 2.74
N TRP A 339 -14.14 -16.39 3.79
CA TRP A 339 -15.41 -15.68 3.62
C TRP A 339 -15.20 -14.34 2.93
N LEU A 340 -14.18 -13.56 3.33
CA LEU A 340 -13.84 -12.26 2.75
C LEU A 340 -13.63 -12.34 1.22
N TYR A 341 -12.92 -13.35 0.75
CA TYR A 341 -12.54 -13.42 -0.67
C TYR A 341 -13.38 -14.37 -1.53
N THR A 342 -14.12 -15.31 -0.93
CA THR A 342 -14.85 -16.32 -1.70
C THR A 342 -16.37 -16.26 -1.54
N SER A 343 -16.93 -15.59 -0.50
CA SER A 343 -18.38 -15.39 -0.37
C SER A 343 -18.90 -14.31 -1.30
N ASP A 344 -20.20 -14.34 -1.60
CA ASP A 344 -20.85 -13.29 -2.40
C ASP A 344 -20.78 -11.93 -1.69
N THR A 345 -20.99 -11.89 -0.37
CA THR A 345 -20.91 -10.67 0.47
C THR A 345 -19.51 -10.07 0.44
N GLY A 346 -18.49 -10.89 0.66
CA GLY A 346 -17.09 -10.45 0.64
C GLY A 346 -16.66 -9.97 -0.74
N LYS A 347 -16.99 -10.71 -1.81
CA LYS A 347 -16.69 -10.32 -3.19
C LYS A 347 -17.33 -8.99 -3.57
N GLU A 348 -18.58 -8.75 -3.15
CA GLU A 348 -19.25 -7.47 -3.39
C GLU A 348 -18.55 -6.33 -2.67
N ALA A 349 -18.14 -6.52 -1.41
CA ALA A 349 -17.40 -5.54 -0.63
C ALA A 349 -16.03 -5.23 -1.26
N VAL A 350 -15.27 -6.23 -1.68
CA VAL A 350 -13.97 -6.05 -2.34
C VAL A 350 -14.08 -5.19 -3.60
N LEU A 351 -15.09 -5.42 -4.45
CA LEU A 351 -15.28 -4.66 -5.69
C LEU A 351 -15.90 -3.29 -5.49
N ASN A 352 -16.94 -3.19 -4.66
CA ASN A 352 -17.79 -2.01 -4.60
C ASN A 352 -17.46 -1.08 -3.45
N ASP A 353 -17.08 -1.64 -2.27
CA ASP A 353 -16.83 -0.85 -1.07
C ASP A 353 -15.33 -0.51 -0.96
N PHE A 354 -14.44 -1.49 -1.15
CA PHE A 354 -12.98 -1.29 -1.09
C PHE A 354 -12.40 -0.72 -2.38
N LYS A 355 -13.12 -0.85 -3.51
CA LYS A 355 -12.64 -0.45 -4.85
C LYS A 355 -11.36 -1.19 -5.28
N PHE A 356 -11.18 -2.42 -4.82
CA PHE A 356 -10.00 -3.21 -5.11
C PHE A 356 -10.07 -3.91 -6.46
N ILE A 357 -8.92 -4.08 -7.11
CA ILE A 357 -8.75 -5.04 -8.21
C ILE A 357 -8.57 -6.43 -7.57
N PRO A 358 -9.47 -7.39 -7.82
CA PRO A 358 -9.39 -8.69 -7.18
C PRO A 358 -8.10 -9.43 -7.58
N ALA A 359 -7.50 -10.15 -6.61
CA ALA A 359 -6.40 -11.07 -6.83
C ALA A 359 -6.84 -12.54 -6.87
N TYR A 360 -8.14 -12.78 -7.05
CA TYR A 360 -8.78 -14.09 -6.95
C TYR A 360 -9.74 -14.34 -8.11
N GLU A 361 -9.96 -15.60 -8.46
CA GLU A 361 -10.93 -16.02 -9.45
C GLU A 361 -12.40 -15.82 -8.98
N GLY A 362 -13.32 -15.84 -9.94
CA GLY A 362 -14.75 -15.80 -9.68
C GLY A 362 -15.34 -14.44 -9.32
N TYR A 363 -14.62 -13.35 -9.64
CA TYR A 363 -15.11 -11.99 -9.55
C TYR A 363 -15.67 -11.49 -10.90
N ASP A 364 -16.73 -10.70 -10.85
CA ASP A 364 -17.24 -10.00 -12.03
C ASP A 364 -16.45 -8.68 -12.23
N THR A 365 -15.33 -8.77 -12.93
CA THR A 365 -14.43 -7.64 -13.15
C THR A 365 -15.02 -6.51 -14.00
N SER A 366 -16.17 -6.75 -14.67
CA SER A 366 -16.91 -5.68 -15.34
C SER A 366 -17.49 -4.65 -14.37
N LYS A 367 -17.55 -4.98 -13.08
CA LYS A 367 -18.00 -4.11 -11.99
C LYS A 367 -16.90 -3.24 -11.39
N ILE A 368 -15.64 -3.38 -11.83
CA ILE A 368 -14.58 -2.43 -11.43
C ILE A 368 -15.01 -1.04 -11.89
N SER A 369 -15.33 -0.16 -10.94
CA SER A 369 -15.92 1.15 -11.22
C SER A 369 -14.90 2.27 -11.34
N ASP A 370 -13.75 2.12 -10.69
CA ASP A 370 -12.62 3.04 -10.75
C ASP A 370 -11.93 2.94 -12.12
N PRO A 371 -11.86 4.03 -12.91
CA PRO A 371 -11.26 4.01 -14.23
C PRO A 371 -9.78 3.67 -14.23
N ILE A 372 -9.02 4.06 -13.21
CA ILE A 372 -7.59 3.72 -13.08
C ILE A 372 -7.45 2.22 -12.85
N SER A 373 -8.19 1.66 -11.89
CA SER A 373 -8.19 0.23 -11.60
C SER A 373 -8.66 -0.60 -12.79
N LYS A 374 -9.61 -0.09 -13.57
CA LYS A 374 -10.06 -0.75 -14.80
C LYS A 374 -8.95 -0.80 -15.85
N GLU A 375 -8.28 0.32 -16.12
CA GLU A 375 -7.14 0.37 -17.06
C GLU A 375 -6.01 -0.57 -16.59
N ILE A 376 -5.67 -0.59 -15.27
CA ILE A 376 -4.66 -1.51 -14.70
C ILE A 376 -5.07 -2.97 -14.93
N TYR A 377 -6.33 -3.32 -14.69
CA TYR A 377 -6.84 -4.66 -14.92
C TYR A 377 -6.75 -5.06 -16.41
N GLU A 378 -6.96 -4.13 -17.33
CA GLU A 378 -6.80 -4.36 -18.77
C GLU A 378 -5.33 -4.65 -19.12
N TYR A 379 -4.36 -3.91 -18.54
CA TYR A 379 -2.93 -4.20 -18.68
C TYR A 379 -2.58 -5.59 -18.13
N ALA A 380 -3.03 -5.93 -16.94
CA ALA A 380 -2.80 -7.22 -16.31
C ALA A 380 -3.38 -8.36 -17.16
N SER A 381 -4.62 -8.22 -17.62
CA SER A 381 -5.30 -9.23 -18.45
C SER A 381 -4.64 -9.42 -19.82
N ALA A 382 -3.98 -8.37 -20.35
CA ALA A 382 -3.23 -8.43 -21.58
C ALA A 382 -1.80 -9.00 -21.42
N GLY A 383 -1.37 -9.31 -20.19
CA GLY A 383 0.00 -9.74 -19.88
C GLY A 383 1.05 -8.63 -20.10
N LYS A 384 0.61 -7.36 -20.13
CA LYS A 384 1.47 -6.18 -20.29
C LYS A 384 1.85 -5.61 -18.92
N THR A 385 2.58 -6.38 -18.15
CA THR A 385 2.95 -6.00 -16.78
C THR A 385 4.45 -6.05 -16.54
N ILE A 386 4.87 -5.25 -15.56
CA ILE A 386 6.19 -5.27 -14.93
C ILE A 386 5.99 -5.73 -13.51
N GLY A 387 6.73 -6.76 -13.07
CA GLY A 387 6.61 -7.29 -11.70
C GLY A 387 7.10 -6.29 -10.64
N TRP A 388 6.57 -6.43 -9.44
CA TRP A 388 6.99 -5.62 -8.28
C TRP A 388 8.17 -6.26 -7.56
N VAL A 389 9.37 -6.10 -8.13
CA VAL A 389 10.61 -6.68 -7.58
C VAL A 389 11.10 -5.94 -6.33
N PHE A 390 10.64 -4.70 -6.11
CA PHE A 390 11.03 -3.91 -4.92
C PHE A 390 10.61 -4.55 -3.60
N LEU A 391 9.59 -5.41 -3.60
CA LEU A 391 9.18 -6.19 -2.43
C LEU A 391 10.21 -7.27 -2.04
N GLY A 392 11.12 -7.60 -2.95
CA GLY A 392 12.26 -8.49 -2.73
C GLY A 392 13.57 -7.77 -2.38
N TYR A 393 13.62 -6.44 -2.36
CA TYR A 393 14.82 -5.70 -2.01
C TYR A 393 15.28 -6.02 -0.57
N PRO A 394 16.58 -5.88 -0.26
CA PRO A 394 17.05 -5.93 1.12
C PRO A 394 16.30 -4.92 1.99
N SER A 395 16.03 -5.28 3.25
CA SER A 395 15.25 -4.45 4.18
C SER A 395 15.68 -2.98 4.17
N ALA A 396 14.72 -2.06 3.96
CA ALA A 396 14.91 -0.62 3.87
C ALA A 396 15.90 -0.14 2.79
N TRP A 397 16.28 -0.98 1.81
CA TRP A 397 17.19 -0.55 0.75
C TRP A 397 16.54 0.45 -0.21
N GLY A 398 15.26 0.30 -0.49
CA GLY A 398 14.51 1.28 -1.29
C GLY A 398 14.50 2.68 -0.66
N ASP A 399 14.41 2.77 0.66
CA ASP A 399 14.54 4.05 1.39
C ASP A 399 15.96 4.62 1.32
N ASP A 400 16.98 3.77 1.38
CA ASP A 400 18.38 4.20 1.19
C ASP A 400 18.60 4.75 -0.22
N LEU A 401 18.06 4.07 -1.26
CA LEU A 401 18.11 4.52 -2.65
C LEU A 401 17.35 5.85 -2.81
N GLY A 402 16.13 5.95 -2.26
CA GLY A 402 15.34 7.17 -2.26
C GLY A 402 16.09 8.36 -1.59
N ALA A 403 16.77 8.11 -0.48
CA ALA A 403 17.61 9.11 0.18
C ALA A 403 18.81 9.54 -0.68
N ASN A 404 19.42 8.62 -1.43
CA ASN A 404 20.48 8.93 -2.38
C ASN A 404 19.93 9.73 -3.58
N MET A 405 18.72 9.40 -4.08
CA MET A 405 18.04 10.20 -5.11
C MET A 405 17.73 11.63 -4.63
N GLN A 406 17.32 11.80 -3.37
CA GLN A 406 17.14 13.15 -2.79
C GLN A 406 18.45 13.96 -2.77
N LYS A 407 19.58 13.33 -2.42
CA LYS A 407 20.90 13.98 -2.47
C LYS A 407 21.33 14.31 -3.91
N TYR A 408 21.01 13.42 -4.87
CA TYR A 408 21.24 13.69 -6.29
C TYR A 408 20.43 14.91 -6.75
N LEU A 409 19.14 14.97 -6.42
CA LEU A 409 18.26 16.09 -6.78
C LEU A 409 18.65 17.42 -6.09
N SER A 410 19.38 17.37 -4.98
CA SER A 410 19.93 18.57 -4.28
C SER A 410 21.36 18.92 -4.68
N ASP A 411 21.93 18.28 -5.71
CA ASP A 411 23.32 18.44 -6.15
C ASP A 411 24.37 18.08 -5.08
N GLU A 412 24.00 17.28 -4.06
CA GLU A 412 24.91 16.81 -3.00
C GLU A 412 25.64 15.50 -3.37
N MET A 413 25.20 14.82 -4.45
CA MET A 413 25.72 13.54 -4.91
C MET A 413 25.62 13.45 -6.44
N THR A 414 26.63 12.91 -7.10
CA THR A 414 26.54 12.59 -8.54
C THR A 414 25.76 11.29 -8.75
N TRP A 415 25.31 11.03 -10.00
CA TRP A 415 24.62 9.78 -10.29
C TRP A 415 25.50 8.56 -10.12
N GLU A 416 26.77 8.63 -10.51
CA GLU A 416 27.75 7.56 -10.34
C GLU A 416 28.03 7.25 -8.85
N GLU A 417 28.06 8.28 -8.00
CA GLU A 417 28.18 8.10 -6.54
C GLU A 417 26.91 7.45 -5.96
N LEU A 418 25.73 7.82 -6.46
CA LEU A 418 24.43 7.22 -6.09
C LEU A 418 24.43 5.71 -6.41
N GLU A 419 24.79 5.34 -7.63
CA GLU A 419 24.86 3.93 -8.05
C GLU A 419 25.83 3.15 -7.17
N ALA A 420 27.06 3.66 -7.01
CA ALA A 420 28.10 2.98 -6.23
C ALA A 420 27.70 2.78 -4.76
N ASP A 421 27.14 3.80 -4.10
CA ASP A 421 26.68 3.71 -2.71
C ASP A 421 25.48 2.76 -2.57
N SER A 422 24.56 2.78 -3.52
CA SER A 422 23.36 1.93 -3.49
C SER A 422 23.70 0.46 -3.71
N ILE A 423 24.60 0.13 -4.65
CA ILE A 423 25.13 -1.24 -4.85
C ILE A 423 25.78 -1.73 -3.57
N LYS A 424 26.68 -0.93 -3.01
CA LYS A 424 27.39 -1.28 -1.76
C LYS A 424 26.42 -1.56 -0.62
N LYS A 425 25.38 -0.73 -0.44
CA LYS A 425 24.36 -0.93 0.60
C LYS A 425 23.54 -2.19 0.37
N TRP A 426 23.21 -2.52 -0.88
CA TRP A 426 22.55 -3.79 -1.20
C TRP A 426 23.39 -4.98 -0.71
N GLU A 427 24.66 -5.04 -1.12
CA GLU A 427 25.58 -6.12 -0.74
C GLU A 427 25.83 -6.21 0.78
N GLU A 428 25.85 -5.06 1.48
CA GLU A 428 26.01 -5.02 2.94
C GLU A 428 24.79 -5.59 3.67
N LYS A 429 23.57 -5.32 3.15
CA LYS A 429 22.31 -5.79 3.74
C LYS A 429 22.00 -7.26 3.44
N ARG A 430 22.68 -7.87 2.46
CA ARG A 430 22.59 -9.30 2.14
C ARG A 430 23.55 -10.19 2.93
N LYS A 431 24.51 -9.61 3.67
CA LYS A 431 25.47 -10.32 4.54
C LYS A 431 24.87 -10.60 5.91
#